data_b16c97bffc557d3315bdb29dea3baf10
#
_entry.id   b16c97bffc557d3315bdb29dea3baf10
#
_cell.length_a   1.000
_cell.length_b   1.000
_cell.length_c   1.000
_cell.angle_alpha   90.00
_cell.angle_beta   90.00
_cell.angle_gamma   90.00
#
_symmetry.space_group_name_H-M   'P 1'
#
loop_
_entity.id
_entity.type
_entity.pdbx_description
1 polymer ?
#
loop_
_entity_poly.entity_id
_entity_poly.type
_entity_poly.pdbx_seq_one_letter_code
_entity_poly.pdbx_strand_id
1 'polypeptide(L)'
;TQIPRRDFIKNTAIVTSAVAVSSILVESCAEEKKEGPKKWPEGKLNIAVIGIGMGFGNMGKCMDENIVALCDVDKERMKGRIESFKEKYPDKTIPYDYQDYKKMFSEIGDLIDAVIIATPDHSHAVITLYAMKLGKHVYCQKPLTHSVFESRMLTHAAEKYNVATQMGNQGASGDHTAWICESIWNGDIGE
;
A
#
# COMPACT_ATOMS: atom_id res chain seq x y z
N THR A 1 -6.30 -20.11 -37.38
CA THR A 1 -7.26 -19.09 -37.87
C THR A 1 -7.23 -17.93 -36.92
N GLN A 2 -6.66 -16.80 -37.36
CA GLN A 2 -6.61 -15.57 -36.54
C GLN A 2 -8.02 -14.92 -36.50
N ILE A 3 -8.53 -14.66 -35.31
CA ILE A 3 -9.81 -13.97 -35.12
C ILE A 3 -9.57 -12.47 -35.37
N PRO A 4 -10.31 -11.81 -36.28
CA PRO A 4 -10.18 -10.39 -36.54
C PRO A 4 -10.47 -9.54 -35.28
N ARG A 5 -9.70 -8.46 -35.07
CA ARG A 5 -9.86 -7.58 -33.90
C ARG A 5 -11.29 -7.09 -33.63
N ARG A 6 -12.09 -6.89 -34.68
CA ARG A 6 -13.49 -6.49 -34.56
C ARG A 6 -14.38 -7.56 -33.94
N ASP A 7 -14.11 -8.83 -34.20
CA ASP A 7 -14.91 -9.95 -33.67
C ASP A 7 -14.53 -10.25 -32.21
N PHE A 8 -13.26 -10.00 -31.85
CA PHE A 8 -12.83 -10.05 -30.47
C PHE A 8 -13.58 -9.01 -29.60
N ILE A 9 -13.70 -7.76 -30.08
CA ILE A 9 -14.42 -6.69 -29.35
C ILE A 9 -15.91 -7.00 -29.22
N LYS A 10 -16.55 -7.55 -30.27
CA LYS A 10 -17.97 -7.93 -30.21
C LYS A 10 -18.24 -9.08 -29.24
N ASN A 11 -17.36 -10.08 -29.21
CA ASN A 11 -17.47 -11.21 -28.30
C ASN A 11 -17.21 -10.81 -26.83
N THR A 12 -16.36 -9.82 -26.59
CA THR A 12 -16.13 -9.26 -25.24
C THR A 12 -17.37 -8.51 -24.74
N ALA A 13 -18.09 -7.81 -25.63
CA ALA A 13 -19.33 -7.10 -25.25
C ALA A 13 -20.49 -8.07 -24.91
N ILE A 14 -20.53 -9.26 -25.52
CA ILE A 14 -21.56 -10.29 -25.24
C ILE A 14 -21.27 -10.99 -23.90
N VAL A 15 -19.99 -11.16 -23.51
CA VAL A 15 -19.64 -11.74 -22.22
C VAL A 15 -19.95 -10.79 -21.05
N THR A 16 -19.86 -9.46 -21.27
CA THR A 16 -20.23 -8.46 -20.26
C THR A 16 -21.74 -8.43 -19.97
N SER A 17 -22.59 -8.78 -20.92
CA SER A 17 -24.05 -8.84 -20.69
C SER A 17 -24.51 -10.14 -19.99
N ALA A 18 -23.74 -11.23 -20.05
CA ALA A 18 -24.03 -12.48 -19.35
C ALA A 18 -23.60 -12.46 -17.86
N VAL A 19 -22.68 -11.57 -17.48
CA VAL A 19 -22.23 -11.40 -16.08
C VAL A 19 -23.20 -10.56 -15.25
N ALA A 20 -24.10 -9.82 -15.89
CA ALA A 20 -25.09 -8.99 -15.20
C ALA A 20 -26.21 -9.79 -14.48
N VAL A 21 -26.30 -11.11 -14.69
CA VAL A 21 -27.35 -11.96 -14.05
C VAL A 21 -26.82 -12.71 -12.82
N SER A 22 -25.51 -12.75 -12.58
CA SER A 22 -24.93 -13.40 -11.38
C SER A 22 -24.68 -12.45 -10.21
N SER A 23 -25.09 -11.17 -10.31
CA SER A 23 -24.94 -10.17 -9.25
C SER A 23 -25.99 -10.27 -8.11
N ILE A 24 -26.85 -11.28 -8.12
CA ILE A 24 -27.95 -11.41 -7.14
C ILE A 24 -27.54 -12.25 -5.89
N LEU A 25 -26.33 -12.82 -5.85
CA LEU A 25 -25.92 -13.67 -4.73
C LEU A 25 -24.73 -13.13 -3.88
N VAL A 26 -24.42 -11.84 -3.95
CA VAL A 26 -23.43 -11.22 -3.06
C VAL A 26 -24.05 -10.20 -2.11
N GLU A 27 -25.33 -10.30 -1.85
CA GLU A 27 -26.07 -9.39 -0.97
C GLU A 27 -26.20 -9.93 0.47
N SER A 28 -25.14 -10.56 0.98
CA SER A 28 -25.15 -11.03 2.37
C SER A 28 -23.81 -10.84 3.07
N CYS A 29 -23.27 -9.64 3.03
CA CYS A 29 -22.39 -9.09 4.08
C CYS A 29 -22.42 -7.57 3.93
N ALA A 30 -23.50 -6.96 4.37
CA ALA A 30 -23.48 -5.55 4.73
C ALA A 30 -22.64 -5.42 6.02
N GLU A 31 -21.31 -5.43 5.88
CA GLU A 31 -20.45 -4.96 6.97
C GLU A 31 -20.75 -3.47 7.15
N GLU A 32 -21.20 -3.13 8.35
CA GLU A 32 -21.36 -1.74 8.81
C GLU A 32 -20.14 -0.93 8.37
N LYS A 33 -20.37 0.24 7.78
CA LYS A 33 -19.33 1.22 7.51
C LYS A 33 -18.65 1.53 8.83
N LYS A 34 -17.49 0.92 9.09
CA LYS A 34 -16.66 1.35 10.21
C LYS A 34 -16.34 2.81 9.96
N GLU A 35 -16.62 3.65 10.94
CA GLU A 35 -16.22 5.05 10.98
C GLU A 35 -14.74 5.13 10.59
N GLY A 36 -14.37 6.16 9.82
CA GLY A 36 -12.98 6.38 9.42
C GLY A 36 -12.02 6.44 10.61
N PRO A 37 -10.71 6.31 10.36
CA PRO A 37 -9.73 6.19 11.43
C PRO A 37 -9.90 7.30 12.47
N LYS A 38 -9.98 6.92 13.75
CA LYS A 38 -10.07 7.87 14.87
C LYS A 38 -8.86 8.78 14.82
N LYS A 39 -9.08 10.09 14.65
CA LYS A 39 -8.00 11.07 14.75
C LYS A 39 -7.43 11.02 16.16
N TRP A 40 -6.14 10.84 16.27
CA TRP A 40 -5.46 10.92 17.55
C TRP A 40 -5.48 12.34 18.10
N PRO A 41 -5.50 12.51 19.44
CA PRO A 41 -5.64 13.83 20.08
C PRO A 41 -4.58 14.85 19.66
N GLU A 42 -3.42 14.39 19.16
CA GLU A 42 -2.29 15.25 18.79
C GLU A 42 -2.21 15.57 17.29
N GLY A 43 -3.18 15.16 16.48
CA GLY A 43 -3.20 15.41 15.04
C GLY A 43 -2.15 14.65 14.23
N LYS A 44 -1.50 13.62 14.81
CA LYS A 44 -0.51 12.74 14.17
C LYS A 44 -1.14 11.41 13.77
N LEU A 45 -0.62 10.84 12.68
CA LEU A 45 -0.99 9.50 12.24
C LEU A 45 -0.19 8.44 12.99
N ASN A 46 -0.83 7.32 13.29
CA ASN A 46 -0.18 6.12 13.78
C ASN A 46 0.13 5.19 12.62
N ILE A 47 1.40 5.02 12.33
CA ILE A 47 1.89 4.29 11.17
C ILE A 47 2.53 2.97 11.61
N ALA A 48 2.11 1.87 10.98
CA ALA A 48 2.81 0.60 11.06
C ALA A 48 3.63 0.35 9.78
N VAL A 49 4.78 -0.31 9.92
CA VAL A 49 5.68 -0.63 8.80
C VAL A 49 5.77 -2.14 8.64
N ILE A 50 5.40 -2.64 7.45
CA ILE A 50 5.41 -4.06 7.10
C ILE A 50 6.50 -4.29 6.03
N GLY A 51 7.53 -5.08 6.38
CA GLY A 51 8.74 -5.23 5.59
C GLY A 51 9.76 -4.12 5.91
N ILE A 52 10.65 -4.37 6.86
CA ILE A 52 11.58 -3.34 7.37
C ILE A 52 12.92 -3.29 6.64
N GLY A 53 13.07 -3.97 5.53
CA GLY A 53 14.21 -3.80 4.63
C GLY A 53 14.24 -2.39 4.06
N MET A 54 13.53 -2.16 2.97
CA MET A 54 13.32 -0.83 2.35
C MET A 54 12.36 0.04 3.17
N GLY A 55 11.37 -0.57 3.84
CA GLY A 55 10.39 0.12 4.67
C GLY A 55 11.02 0.96 5.79
N PHE A 56 12.18 0.55 6.30
CA PHE A 56 12.93 1.33 7.29
C PHE A 56 13.38 2.70 6.75
N GLY A 57 13.79 2.76 5.48
CA GLY A 57 14.13 4.02 4.82
C GLY A 57 12.91 4.91 4.59
N ASN A 58 11.77 4.32 4.20
CA ASN A 58 10.51 5.04 4.01
C ASN A 58 9.97 5.58 5.33
N MET A 59 10.03 4.78 6.39
CA MET A 59 9.68 5.19 7.75
C MET A 59 10.44 6.46 8.16
N GLY A 60 11.72 6.56 7.81
CA GLY A 60 12.56 7.73 8.11
C GLY A 60 12.04 9.06 7.54
N LYS A 61 11.11 9.03 6.57
CA LYS A 61 10.45 10.21 6.02
C LYS A 61 9.15 10.58 6.75
N CYS A 62 8.71 9.73 7.66
CA CYS A 62 7.48 9.90 8.44
C CYS A 62 7.77 10.13 9.93
N MET A 63 8.96 10.64 10.28
CA MET A 63 9.35 10.80 11.68
C MET A 63 8.60 11.90 12.43
N ASP A 64 7.88 12.74 11.75
CA ASP A 64 6.97 13.69 12.36
C ASP A 64 5.66 13.03 12.86
N GLU A 65 5.38 11.84 12.36
CA GLU A 65 4.24 11.00 12.75
C GLU A 65 4.62 9.97 13.83
N ASN A 66 3.67 9.19 14.31
CA ASN A 66 3.91 8.13 15.28
C ASN A 66 4.18 6.81 14.55
N ILE A 67 5.36 6.24 14.70
CA ILE A 67 5.65 4.89 14.27
C ILE A 67 5.28 3.94 15.41
N VAL A 68 4.15 3.26 15.28
CA VAL A 68 3.59 2.44 16.36
C VAL A 68 4.00 0.98 16.29
N ALA A 69 4.26 0.45 15.09
CA ALA A 69 4.64 -0.96 14.95
C ALA A 69 5.59 -1.22 13.79
N LEU A 70 6.43 -2.22 13.96
CA LEU A 70 7.21 -2.86 12.89
C LEU A 70 6.75 -4.30 12.70
N CYS A 71 6.71 -4.76 11.45
CA CYS A 71 6.40 -6.14 11.12
C CYS A 71 7.36 -6.68 10.06
N ASP A 72 8.08 -7.74 10.38
CA ASP A 72 8.95 -8.47 9.44
C ASP A 72 9.07 -9.92 9.87
N VAL A 73 9.13 -10.84 8.92
CA VAL A 73 9.31 -12.27 9.20
C VAL A 73 10.69 -12.60 9.76
N ASP A 74 11.69 -11.75 9.52
CA ASP A 74 13.07 -11.91 9.95
C ASP A 74 13.30 -11.22 11.31
N LYS A 75 13.41 -12.03 12.36
CA LYS A 75 13.62 -11.56 13.74
C LYS A 75 14.94 -10.82 13.92
N GLU A 76 16.01 -11.32 13.32
CA GLU A 76 17.34 -10.74 13.49
C GLU A 76 17.39 -9.36 12.82
N ARG A 77 16.83 -9.25 11.63
CA ARG A 77 16.66 -7.96 10.95
C ARG A 77 15.83 -7.01 11.78
N MET A 78 14.71 -7.47 12.36
CA MET A 78 13.85 -6.69 13.23
C MET A 78 14.64 -6.12 14.40
N LYS A 79 15.37 -6.97 15.13
CA LYS A 79 16.20 -6.57 16.27
C LYS A 79 17.22 -5.49 15.88
N GLY A 80 18.01 -5.73 14.82
CA GLY A 80 19.01 -4.76 14.37
C GLY A 80 18.40 -3.42 13.92
N ARG A 81 17.18 -3.44 13.33
CA ARG A 81 16.49 -2.20 12.93
C ARG A 81 15.95 -1.42 14.13
N ILE A 82 15.44 -2.10 15.15
CA ILE A 82 14.99 -1.46 16.40
C ILE A 82 16.19 -0.82 17.12
N GLU A 83 17.33 -1.49 17.17
CA GLU A 83 18.57 -0.95 17.73
C GLU A 83 19.02 0.31 16.97
N SER A 84 19.11 0.22 15.64
CA SER A 84 19.45 1.37 14.79
C SER A 84 18.44 2.53 14.91
N PHE A 85 17.16 2.22 15.14
CA PHE A 85 16.15 3.25 15.37
C PHE A 85 16.39 3.98 16.69
N LYS A 86 16.65 3.25 17.78
CA LYS A 86 16.93 3.83 19.10
C LYS A 86 18.18 4.71 19.09
N GLU A 87 19.23 4.28 18.38
CA GLU A 87 20.45 5.08 18.23
C GLU A 87 20.20 6.39 17.49
N LYS A 88 19.40 6.33 16.40
CA LYS A 88 19.14 7.50 15.57
C LYS A 88 18.08 8.45 16.14
N TYR A 89 17.13 7.91 16.90
CA TYR A 89 15.99 8.64 17.46
C TYR A 89 15.79 8.30 18.93
N PRO A 90 16.71 8.74 19.82
CA PRO A 90 16.72 8.33 21.24
C PRO A 90 15.46 8.74 22.01
N ASP A 91 14.79 9.81 21.57
CA ASP A 91 13.56 10.32 22.20
C ASP A 91 12.29 9.65 21.66
N LYS A 92 12.41 8.68 20.72
CA LYS A 92 11.30 7.96 20.12
C LYS A 92 11.33 6.48 20.45
N THR A 93 10.15 5.89 20.58
CA THR A 93 10.01 4.46 20.81
C THR A 93 9.05 3.86 19.78
N ILE A 94 9.31 2.60 19.40
CA ILE A 94 8.37 1.78 18.64
C ILE A 94 7.83 0.75 19.63
N PRO A 95 6.57 0.87 20.06
CA PRO A 95 6.04 0.05 21.17
C PRO A 95 5.78 -1.41 20.80
N TYR A 96 5.56 -1.71 19.50
CA TYR A 96 5.16 -3.05 19.06
C TYR A 96 6.02 -3.57 17.93
N ASP A 97 6.31 -4.89 17.98
CA ASP A 97 6.95 -5.63 16.88
C ASP A 97 6.27 -6.97 16.63
N TYR A 98 6.15 -7.34 15.37
CA TYR A 98 5.43 -8.52 14.92
C TYR A 98 6.15 -9.25 13.79
N GLN A 99 5.98 -10.58 13.73
CA GLN A 99 6.42 -11.38 12.59
C GLN A 99 5.28 -11.68 11.59
N ASP A 100 4.05 -11.54 12.01
CA ASP A 100 2.84 -11.76 11.21
C ASP A 100 1.98 -10.50 11.22
N TYR A 101 1.79 -9.92 10.02
CA TYR A 101 0.95 -8.73 9.86
C TYR A 101 -0.52 -8.96 10.24
N LYS A 102 -1.04 -10.19 10.06
CA LYS A 102 -2.42 -10.50 10.47
C LYS A 102 -2.57 -10.45 11.97
N LYS A 103 -1.58 -10.99 12.70
CA LYS A 103 -1.52 -10.91 14.15
C LYS A 103 -1.42 -9.45 14.60
N MET A 104 -0.54 -8.66 13.98
CA MET A 104 -0.43 -7.23 14.24
C MET A 104 -1.79 -6.52 14.12
N PHE A 105 -2.49 -6.72 12.99
CA PHE A 105 -3.79 -6.10 12.80
C PHE A 105 -4.87 -6.61 13.75
N SER A 106 -4.81 -7.89 14.15
CA SER A 106 -5.80 -8.44 15.12
C SER A 106 -5.61 -7.90 16.53
N GLU A 107 -4.39 -7.58 16.92
CA GLU A 107 -4.07 -7.14 18.29
C GLU A 107 -4.11 -5.60 18.45
N ILE A 108 -3.58 -4.88 17.46
CA ILE A 108 -3.43 -3.42 17.54
C ILE A 108 -4.01 -2.67 16.33
N GLY A 109 -4.79 -3.35 15.49
CA GLY A 109 -5.34 -2.74 14.28
C GLY A 109 -6.10 -1.44 14.55
N ASP A 110 -6.85 -1.36 15.65
CA ASP A 110 -7.59 -0.14 16.01
C ASP A 110 -6.68 1.05 16.35
N LEU A 111 -5.41 0.82 16.67
CA LEU A 111 -4.42 1.86 16.90
C LEU A 111 -3.75 2.37 15.62
N ILE A 112 -3.86 1.66 14.51
CA ILE A 112 -3.16 1.96 13.26
C ILE A 112 -4.06 2.79 12.35
N ASP A 113 -3.56 3.92 11.85
CA ASP A 113 -4.24 4.75 10.84
C ASP A 113 -3.75 4.43 9.43
N ALA A 114 -2.45 4.24 9.27
CA ALA A 114 -1.81 4.00 7.99
C ALA A 114 -0.73 2.93 8.06
N VAL A 115 -0.43 2.32 6.91
CA VAL A 115 0.65 1.34 6.80
C VAL A 115 1.60 1.66 5.67
N ILE A 116 2.90 1.42 5.92
CA ILE A 116 3.94 1.38 4.89
C ILE A 116 4.22 -0.09 4.61
N ILE A 117 4.02 -0.52 3.36
CA ILE A 117 4.24 -1.90 2.90
C ILE A 117 5.47 -1.89 1.98
N ALA A 118 6.51 -2.63 2.38
CA ALA A 118 7.77 -2.74 1.63
C ALA A 118 8.32 -4.18 1.70
N THR A 119 7.44 -5.13 1.55
CA THR A 119 7.69 -6.57 1.48
C THR A 119 8.15 -6.98 0.06
N PRO A 120 8.44 -8.26 -0.23
CA PRO A 120 8.63 -8.71 -1.60
C PRO A 120 7.38 -8.50 -2.47
N ASP A 121 7.60 -8.21 -3.75
CA ASP A 121 6.60 -7.78 -4.74
C ASP A 121 5.31 -8.62 -4.75
N HIS A 122 5.46 -9.95 -4.68
CA HIS A 122 4.34 -10.90 -4.71
C HIS A 122 3.39 -10.80 -3.52
N SER A 123 3.79 -10.17 -2.44
CA SER A 123 2.98 -10.00 -1.23
C SER A 123 2.35 -8.61 -1.09
N HIS A 124 2.73 -7.64 -1.94
CA HIS A 124 2.22 -6.29 -1.90
C HIS A 124 0.69 -6.23 -1.98
N ALA A 125 0.09 -6.85 -3.00
CA ALA A 125 -1.36 -6.80 -3.22
C ALA A 125 -2.15 -7.41 -2.06
N VAL A 126 -1.71 -8.56 -1.56
CA VAL A 126 -2.41 -9.30 -0.49
C VAL A 126 -2.42 -8.49 0.81
N ILE A 127 -1.27 -7.93 1.20
CA ILE A 127 -1.15 -7.15 2.43
C ILE A 127 -1.88 -5.81 2.29
N THR A 128 -1.76 -5.14 1.13
CA THR A 128 -2.46 -3.89 0.82
C THR A 128 -3.97 -4.07 0.90
N LEU A 129 -4.52 -5.10 0.24
CA LEU A 129 -5.95 -5.38 0.27
C LEU A 129 -6.43 -5.69 1.69
N TYR A 130 -5.63 -6.41 2.46
CA TYR A 130 -5.95 -6.72 3.85
C TYR A 130 -6.05 -5.44 4.70
N ALA A 131 -5.07 -4.54 4.58
CA ALA A 131 -5.07 -3.25 5.26
C ALA A 131 -6.26 -2.36 4.85
N MET A 132 -6.56 -2.27 3.54
CA MET A 132 -7.71 -1.50 3.03
C MET A 132 -9.04 -2.01 3.57
N LYS A 133 -9.23 -3.35 3.67
CA LYS A 133 -10.43 -3.95 4.26
C LYS A 133 -10.64 -3.55 5.72
N LEU A 134 -9.57 -3.26 6.43
CA LEU A 134 -9.60 -2.76 7.80
C LEU A 134 -9.67 -1.22 7.89
N GLY A 135 -9.91 -0.53 6.76
CA GLY A 135 -10.01 0.92 6.70
C GLY A 135 -8.69 1.66 6.89
N LYS A 136 -7.54 1.01 6.63
CA LYS A 136 -6.22 1.64 6.82
C LYS A 136 -5.74 2.29 5.53
N HIS A 137 -5.17 3.49 5.64
CA HIS A 137 -4.47 4.16 4.54
C HIS A 137 -3.18 3.40 4.22
N VAL A 138 -2.78 3.38 2.94
CA VAL A 138 -1.68 2.53 2.49
C VAL A 138 -0.68 3.28 1.62
N TYR A 139 0.59 3.22 2.03
CA TYR A 139 1.72 3.45 1.16
C TYR A 139 2.35 2.10 0.81
N CYS A 140 2.30 1.69 -0.46
CA CYS A 140 2.87 0.43 -0.93
C CYS A 140 4.06 0.68 -1.85
N GLN A 141 5.19 0.01 -1.61
CA GLN A 141 6.38 0.13 -2.46
C GLN A 141 6.11 -0.33 -3.90
N LYS A 142 6.97 0.14 -4.79
CA LYS A 142 6.99 -0.28 -6.20
C LYS A 142 7.60 -1.70 -6.32
N PRO A 143 7.15 -2.51 -7.25
CA PRO A 143 5.91 -2.35 -8.04
C PRO A 143 4.68 -2.51 -7.14
N LEU A 144 3.60 -1.82 -7.46
CA LEU A 144 2.37 -1.85 -6.64
C LEU A 144 1.84 -3.28 -6.45
N THR A 145 1.90 -4.06 -7.52
CA THR A 145 1.37 -5.44 -7.57
C THR A 145 2.22 -6.31 -8.50
N HIS A 146 2.03 -7.61 -8.40
CA HIS A 146 2.67 -8.59 -9.28
C HIS A 146 1.88 -8.85 -10.58
N SER A 147 0.60 -8.48 -10.63
CA SER A 147 -0.26 -8.67 -11.81
C SER A 147 -1.23 -7.51 -12.04
N VAL A 148 -1.70 -7.37 -13.30
CA VAL A 148 -2.72 -6.38 -13.67
C VAL A 148 -4.04 -6.64 -12.96
N PHE A 149 -4.39 -7.89 -12.72
CA PHE A 149 -5.60 -8.26 -11.97
C PHE A 149 -5.56 -7.70 -10.54
N GLU A 150 -4.45 -7.88 -9.85
CA GLU A 150 -4.26 -7.34 -8.50
C GLU A 150 -4.35 -5.82 -8.48
N SER A 151 -3.74 -5.12 -9.45
CA SER A 151 -3.84 -3.67 -9.57
C SER A 151 -5.28 -3.19 -9.67
N ARG A 152 -6.08 -3.84 -10.53
CA ARG A 152 -7.51 -3.52 -10.67
C ARG A 152 -8.29 -3.79 -9.38
N MET A 153 -7.98 -4.90 -8.71
CA MET A 153 -8.58 -5.20 -7.40
C MET A 153 -8.28 -4.12 -6.36
N LEU A 154 -7.03 -3.63 -6.30
CA LEU A 154 -6.66 -2.58 -5.35
C LEU A 154 -7.33 -1.25 -5.67
N THR A 155 -7.50 -0.90 -6.94
CA THR A 155 -8.26 0.29 -7.37
C THR A 155 -9.69 0.25 -6.84
N HIS A 156 -10.41 -0.84 -7.07
CA HIS A 156 -11.78 -1.01 -6.55
C HIS A 156 -11.83 -1.05 -5.02
N ALA A 157 -10.82 -1.64 -4.38
CA ALA A 157 -10.75 -1.68 -2.93
C ALA A 157 -10.54 -0.29 -2.32
N ALA A 158 -9.69 0.55 -2.91
CA ALA A 158 -9.45 1.91 -2.44
C ALA A 158 -10.75 2.74 -2.46
N GLU A 159 -11.51 2.65 -3.55
CA GLU A 159 -12.82 3.29 -3.67
C GLU A 159 -13.83 2.71 -2.66
N LYS A 160 -13.95 1.37 -2.61
CA LYS A 160 -14.92 0.68 -1.74
C LYS A 160 -14.72 0.99 -0.27
N TYR A 161 -13.47 0.99 0.20
CA TYR A 161 -13.14 1.18 1.62
C TYR A 161 -12.80 2.64 1.95
N ASN A 162 -12.86 3.54 0.97
CA ASN A 162 -12.62 4.98 1.10
C ASN A 162 -11.30 5.29 1.84
N VAL A 163 -10.21 4.68 1.38
CA VAL A 163 -8.87 4.85 1.96
C VAL A 163 -7.93 5.58 0.99
N ALA A 164 -7.05 6.39 1.52
CA ALA A 164 -5.97 7.01 0.76
C ALA A 164 -4.89 5.97 0.44
N THR A 165 -4.39 5.99 -0.80
CA THR A 165 -3.36 5.06 -1.26
C THR A 165 -2.29 5.77 -2.05
N GLN A 166 -1.03 5.33 -1.89
CA GLN A 166 0.11 5.84 -2.63
C GLN A 166 1.05 4.71 -2.98
N MET A 167 1.49 4.65 -4.23
CA MET A 167 2.59 3.78 -4.64
C MET A 167 3.94 4.49 -4.43
N GLY A 168 4.94 3.74 -3.99
CA GLY A 168 6.29 4.24 -3.71
C GLY A 168 7.14 4.47 -4.97
N ASN A 169 6.91 5.55 -5.66
CA ASN A 169 7.64 6.00 -6.85
C ASN A 169 8.60 7.14 -6.51
N GLN A 170 9.54 6.91 -5.59
CA GLN A 170 10.42 7.93 -5.05
C GLN A 170 11.26 8.65 -6.12
N GLY A 171 11.69 7.91 -7.16
CA GLY A 171 12.44 8.49 -8.27
C GLY A 171 11.67 9.58 -9.03
N ALA A 172 10.36 9.43 -9.18
CA ALA A 172 9.51 10.40 -9.85
C ALA A 172 9.25 11.67 -9.02
N SER A 173 9.54 11.63 -7.71
CA SER A 173 9.28 12.73 -6.78
C SER A 173 10.53 13.62 -6.53
N GLY A 174 11.65 13.33 -7.18
CA GLY A 174 12.89 14.08 -7.02
C GLY A 174 13.07 15.17 -8.07
N ASP A 175 13.68 16.30 -7.69
CA ASP A 175 13.94 17.43 -8.57
C ASP A 175 14.77 17.07 -9.80
N HIS A 176 15.67 16.08 -9.68
CA HIS A 176 16.48 15.58 -10.80
C HIS A 176 15.65 15.04 -11.97
N THR A 177 14.45 14.50 -11.73
CA THR A 177 13.54 14.06 -12.78
C THR A 177 13.03 15.26 -13.58
N ALA A 178 12.70 16.37 -12.92
CA ALA A 178 12.31 17.61 -13.59
C ALA A 178 13.45 18.15 -14.44
N TRP A 179 14.67 18.20 -13.91
CA TRP A 179 15.86 18.66 -14.66
C TRP A 179 16.15 17.78 -15.89
N ILE A 180 16.01 16.47 -15.79
CA ILE A 180 16.14 15.57 -16.94
C ILE A 180 15.09 15.90 -18.01
N CYS A 181 13.84 16.09 -17.60
CA CYS A 181 12.77 16.45 -18.53
C CYS A 181 13.06 17.81 -19.21
N GLU A 182 13.49 18.80 -18.46
CA GLU A 182 13.88 20.11 -19.00
C GLU A 182 15.01 20.00 -20.02
N SER A 183 16.08 19.24 -19.71
CA SER A 183 17.19 19.00 -20.64
C SER A 183 16.74 18.29 -21.91
N ILE A 184 15.84 17.31 -21.81
CA ILE A 184 15.27 16.63 -22.98
C ILE A 184 14.46 17.61 -23.83
N TRP A 185 13.59 18.41 -23.23
CA TRP A 185 12.74 19.36 -23.93
C TRP A 185 13.53 20.52 -24.56
N ASN A 186 14.66 20.91 -23.96
CA ASN A 186 15.58 21.92 -24.51
C ASN A 186 16.45 21.36 -25.64
N GLY A 187 16.45 20.05 -25.88
CA GLY A 187 17.28 19.42 -26.91
C GLY A 187 18.74 19.20 -26.50
N ASP A 188 19.08 19.29 -25.20
CA ASP A 188 20.46 19.19 -24.71
C ASP A 188 21.06 17.80 -24.97
N ILE A 189 20.23 16.76 -25.12
CA ILE A 189 20.65 15.40 -25.39
C ILE A 189 20.62 15.03 -26.91
N GLY A 190 20.24 15.94 -27.79
CA GLY A 190 20.08 15.75 -29.22
C GLY A 190 18.72 15.17 -29.64
N GLU A 191 18.58 14.88 -30.94
CA GLU A 191 17.37 14.27 -31.52
C GLU A 191 17.38 12.75 -31.37
#